data_e0b80616bd382ec964f79f8e3236d9e6
#
_entry.id   e0b80616bd382ec964f79f8e3236d9e6
#
_cell.length_a   1.000
_cell.length_b   1.000
_cell.length_c   1.000
_cell.angle_alpha   90.00
_cell.angle_beta   90.00
_cell.angle_gamma   90.00
#
_symmetry.space_group_name_H-M   'P 1'
#
loop_
_entity.id
_entity.type
_entity.pdbx_description
1 polymer ?
#
loop_
_entity_poly.entity_id
_entity_poly.type
_entity_poly.pdbx_seq_one_letter_code
_entity_poly.pdbx_strand_id
1 'polypeptide(L)'
;HHGKNIYFGNMENGTVTLKNNIDQGAGGLTFEGDFVVQPNADETWKGAGVSVSEGSTVTWKIKNPAGDRLSKIGQGTLLVNGKGENLGDISVGDGVVVLNQQADEKGKKQAFNQLGIVSGRSTVKLESDDQVNPNNIYFGFRGGRLDLNGHSLTFNRIQNTDEGAQIVNHNKDAESTVKILGNAQIADEKNINQSKATAFNGWVGETNAALHNGRLSIDYQPTHADSVFLLSGGANLNGNITQENGALVFSGRPTPHAYNHLNKPALIGRPQGEVVQDDDWLNRTFKADNFIINGGSAVVSRNVSEISGNWQLSKDAKATFGVTDKQANFICARSDWTGLTKCDNQTLSDKAFRSIERTKIKGSLSASDSATLLVQGLADVVGSVMLSGFSRYHLTHNATQTGMLHVNDRAVATVDNATLAGDVWLSDITTLNLVNTR
;
A
#
# COMPACT_ATOMS: atom_id res chain seq x y z
N HIS A 1 -31.50 12.26 25.33
CA HIS A 1 -31.41 11.47 24.08
C HIS A 1 -30.46 10.28 24.20
N HIS A 2 -29.95 10.01 25.38
CA HIS A 2 -29.01 8.90 25.60
C HIS A 2 -29.65 7.56 25.24
N GLY A 3 -28.95 6.76 24.40
CA GLY A 3 -29.39 5.46 23.92
C GLY A 3 -30.47 5.47 22.84
N LYS A 4 -30.95 6.63 22.41
CA LYS A 4 -31.98 6.74 21.38
C LYS A 4 -31.40 6.98 19.98
N ASN A 5 -32.05 6.39 18.96
CA ASN A 5 -31.79 6.69 17.58
C ASN A 5 -32.64 7.87 17.15
N ILE A 6 -32.05 8.82 16.42
CA ILE A 6 -32.72 9.99 15.87
C ILE A 6 -32.67 9.92 14.37
N TYR A 7 -33.79 10.16 13.75
CA TYR A 7 -33.98 10.05 12.31
C TYR A 7 -34.36 11.41 11.71
N PHE A 8 -33.57 11.85 10.74
CA PHE A 8 -33.80 13.06 9.96
C PHE A 8 -34.16 12.64 8.53
N GLY A 9 -35.43 12.75 8.17
CA GLY A 9 -35.90 12.12 6.96
C GLY A 9 -36.97 12.91 6.21
N ASN A 10 -37.67 12.19 5.34
CA ASN A 10 -38.67 12.67 4.40
C ASN A 10 -38.09 13.48 3.26
N MET A 11 -36.82 13.26 2.90
CA MET A 11 -36.12 13.91 1.80
C MET A 11 -36.08 15.46 1.93
N GLU A 12 -36.30 15.98 3.11
CA GLU A 12 -36.15 17.40 3.39
C GLU A 12 -34.68 17.69 3.79
N ASN A 13 -34.23 18.86 3.39
CA ASN A 13 -32.93 19.39 3.76
C ASN A 13 -33.08 20.26 5.00
N GLY A 14 -32.07 20.34 5.83
CA GLY A 14 -32.17 21.15 7.02
C GLY A 14 -30.82 21.43 7.70
N THR A 15 -30.93 22.24 8.75
CA THR A 15 -29.81 22.58 9.61
C THR A 15 -30.12 22.15 11.03
N VAL A 16 -29.20 21.40 11.63
CA VAL A 16 -29.27 20.99 13.04
C VAL A 16 -28.20 21.76 13.78
N THR A 17 -28.60 22.55 14.76
CA THR A 17 -27.67 23.31 15.61
C THR A 17 -27.68 22.75 17.01
N LEU A 18 -26.52 22.33 17.51
CA LEU A 18 -26.41 21.85 18.87
C LEU A 18 -26.32 23.02 19.85
N LYS A 19 -27.21 23.04 20.81
CA LYS A 19 -27.22 24.07 21.88
C LYS A 19 -26.52 23.56 23.16
N ASN A 20 -26.31 22.25 23.26
CA ASN A 20 -25.62 21.61 24.40
C ASN A 20 -24.74 20.48 23.84
N ASN A 21 -23.80 20.05 24.63
CA ASN A 21 -23.09 18.81 24.32
C ASN A 21 -24.09 17.65 24.38
N ILE A 22 -24.00 16.79 23.37
CA ILE A 22 -24.88 15.62 23.24
C ILE A 22 -24.09 14.35 23.53
N ASP A 23 -24.61 13.55 24.46
CA ASP A 23 -24.17 12.17 24.66
C ASP A 23 -25.30 11.25 24.21
N GLN A 24 -25.16 10.67 23.03
CA GLN A 24 -26.14 9.77 22.44
C GLN A 24 -25.99 8.34 22.96
N GLY A 25 -24.91 8.04 23.67
CA GLY A 25 -24.62 6.69 24.14
C GLY A 25 -24.53 5.68 23.01
N ALA A 26 -25.29 4.61 23.07
CA ALA A 26 -25.38 3.60 22.04
C ALA A 26 -26.28 4.02 20.86
N GLY A 27 -26.97 5.15 20.94
CA GLY A 27 -27.82 5.65 19.87
C GLY A 27 -27.05 6.32 18.75
N GLY A 28 -27.63 6.32 17.55
CA GLY A 28 -27.08 6.91 16.36
C GLY A 28 -27.99 7.93 15.72
N LEU A 29 -27.46 8.60 14.71
CA LEU A 29 -28.18 9.55 13.87
C LEU A 29 -28.34 8.96 12.48
N THR A 30 -29.53 9.08 11.89
CA THR A 30 -29.78 8.67 10.51
C THR A 30 -30.28 9.87 9.71
N PHE A 31 -29.65 10.12 8.58
CA PHE A 31 -30.00 11.23 7.68
C PHE A 31 -30.45 10.73 6.33
N GLU A 32 -31.62 11.16 5.89
CA GLU A 32 -32.12 11.03 4.52
C GLU A 32 -32.38 12.43 3.96
N GLY A 33 -31.48 12.94 3.15
CA GLY A 33 -31.47 14.29 2.63
C GLY A 33 -30.18 15.02 2.98
N ASP A 34 -30.04 16.23 2.50
CA ASP A 34 -28.86 17.06 2.73
C ASP A 34 -29.05 17.90 3.99
N PHE A 35 -28.19 17.68 4.96
CA PHE A 35 -28.25 18.37 6.25
C PHE A 35 -26.92 19.02 6.57
N VAL A 36 -26.99 20.10 7.36
CA VAL A 36 -25.84 20.70 8.02
C VAL A 36 -25.99 20.49 9.50
N VAL A 37 -25.00 19.89 10.14
CA VAL A 37 -24.94 19.71 11.60
C VAL A 37 -23.81 20.56 12.14
N GLN A 38 -24.15 21.54 12.98
CA GLN A 38 -23.21 22.57 13.43
C GLN A 38 -23.32 22.83 14.92
N PRO A 39 -22.25 23.33 15.55
CA PRO A 39 -22.30 23.80 16.92
C PRO A 39 -22.89 25.22 16.98
N ASN A 40 -23.46 25.59 18.13
CA ASN A 40 -23.75 26.98 18.43
C ASN A 40 -22.47 27.73 18.83
N ALA A 41 -21.62 27.11 19.63
CA ALA A 41 -20.30 27.57 20.03
C ALA A 41 -19.28 26.45 19.80
N ASP A 42 -19.05 25.62 20.79
CA ASP A 42 -18.08 24.49 20.75
C ASP A 42 -18.72 23.17 21.20
N GLU A 43 -20.03 23.04 21.03
CA GLU A 43 -20.75 21.84 21.44
C GLU A 43 -20.25 20.62 20.69
N THR A 44 -20.16 19.48 21.40
CA THR A 44 -19.69 18.20 20.90
C THR A 44 -20.82 17.19 20.83
N TRP A 45 -20.68 16.21 19.98
CA TRP A 45 -21.55 15.04 19.93
C TRP A 45 -20.73 13.77 20.18
N LYS A 46 -21.28 12.91 21.03
CA LYS A 46 -20.74 11.61 21.37
C LYS A 46 -21.83 10.56 21.16
N GLY A 47 -21.51 9.48 20.46
CA GLY A 47 -22.51 8.44 20.21
C GLY A 47 -21.99 7.30 19.35
N ALA A 48 -22.90 6.34 19.07
CA ALA A 48 -22.55 5.12 18.37
C ALA A 48 -22.27 5.34 16.87
N GLY A 49 -23.04 6.22 16.20
CA GLY A 49 -22.79 6.39 14.79
C GLY A 49 -23.67 7.38 14.05
N VAL A 50 -23.30 7.61 12.82
CA VAL A 50 -24.03 8.45 11.85
C VAL A 50 -24.22 7.64 10.56
N SER A 51 -25.47 7.46 10.16
CA SER A 51 -25.85 6.86 8.89
C SER A 51 -26.32 7.92 7.91
N VAL A 52 -25.75 7.95 6.73
CA VAL A 52 -26.16 8.87 5.66
C VAL A 52 -26.64 8.03 4.49
N SER A 53 -27.87 8.26 4.04
CA SER A 53 -28.45 7.49 2.96
C SER A 53 -27.84 7.86 1.61
N GLU A 54 -27.91 6.93 0.66
CA GLU A 54 -27.40 7.09 -0.70
C GLU A 54 -27.94 8.38 -1.33
N GLY A 55 -27.08 9.13 -1.99
CA GLY A 55 -27.43 10.39 -2.65
C GLY A 55 -27.53 11.59 -1.71
N SER A 56 -27.39 11.39 -0.40
CA SER A 56 -27.44 12.46 0.61
C SER A 56 -26.04 12.88 1.04
N THR A 57 -25.89 14.15 1.37
CA THR A 57 -24.65 14.71 1.94
C THR A 57 -24.96 15.43 3.23
N VAL A 58 -24.30 15.02 4.31
CA VAL A 58 -24.35 15.69 5.61
C VAL A 58 -23.06 16.46 5.81
N THR A 59 -23.18 17.79 5.93
CA THR A 59 -22.06 18.65 6.30
C THR A 59 -21.92 18.64 7.82
N TRP A 60 -20.81 18.06 8.27
CA TRP A 60 -20.58 17.76 9.69
C TRP A 60 -19.54 18.72 10.26
N LYS A 61 -20.00 19.65 11.10
CA LYS A 61 -19.15 20.68 11.72
C LYS A 61 -18.96 20.48 13.21
N ILE A 62 -19.34 19.33 13.72
CA ILE A 62 -19.30 18.99 15.12
C ILE A 62 -18.03 18.23 15.44
N LYS A 63 -17.46 18.51 16.61
CA LYS A 63 -16.38 17.71 17.16
C LYS A 63 -16.92 16.60 18.05
N ASN A 64 -16.16 15.53 18.17
CA ASN A 64 -16.38 14.51 19.18
C ASN A 64 -15.22 14.54 20.18
N PRO A 65 -15.47 14.20 21.46
CA PRO A 65 -14.44 14.28 22.48
C PRO A 65 -13.32 13.23 22.25
N ALA A 66 -12.16 13.50 22.84
CA ALA A 66 -11.07 12.55 22.84
C ALA A 66 -11.51 11.19 23.39
N GLY A 67 -11.10 10.11 22.71
CA GLY A 67 -11.48 8.75 23.07
C GLY A 67 -12.83 8.30 22.50
N ASP A 68 -13.66 9.20 22.00
CA ASP A 68 -14.88 8.85 21.30
C ASP A 68 -14.60 8.46 19.86
N ARG A 69 -15.33 7.49 19.34
CA ARG A 69 -15.23 7.03 17.95
C ARG A 69 -16.57 7.20 17.25
N LEU A 70 -16.63 8.10 16.30
CA LEU A 70 -17.75 8.27 15.40
C LEU A 70 -17.73 7.14 14.37
N SER A 71 -18.80 6.35 14.28
CA SER A 71 -18.94 5.33 13.23
C SER A 71 -19.81 5.87 12.12
N LYS A 72 -19.26 6.00 10.92
CA LYS A 72 -20.01 6.42 9.73
C LYS A 72 -20.41 5.21 8.92
N ILE A 73 -21.70 5.07 8.65
CA ILE A 73 -22.30 4.04 7.81
C ILE A 73 -23.25 4.67 6.79
N GLY A 74 -23.89 3.83 5.96
CA GLY A 74 -24.74 4.29 4.87
C GLY A 74 -23.94 4.72 3.64
N GLN A 75 -24.52 4.62 2.47
CA GLN A 75 -23.86 4.86 1.19
C GLN A 75 -23.68 6.33 0.83
N GLY A 76 -24.26 7.24 1.61
CA GLY A 76 -24.14 8.67 1.41
C GLY A 76 -22.82 9.24 1.92
N THR A 77 -22.71 10.56 1.85
CA THR A 77 -21.48 11.30 2.13
C THR A 77 -21.57 12.08 3.43
N LEU A 78 -20.56 11.93 4.27
CA LEU A 78 -20.32 12.80 5.42
C LEU A 78 -19.19 13.77 5.04
N LEU A 79 -19.51 15.05 4.92
CA LEU A 79 -18.53 16.11 4.67
C LEU A 79 -18.11 16.74 5.99
N VAL A 80 -16.92 16.42 6.45
CA VAL A 80 -16.34 16.93 7.69
C VAL A 80 -15.74 18.30 7.41
N ASN A 81 -16.36 19.34 7.97
CA ASN A 81 -16.06 20.74 7.60
C ASN A 81 -16.24 21.68 8.80
N GLY A 82 -15.92 21.22 10.00
CA GLY A 82 -15.90 22.08 11.18
C GLY A 82 -14.65 22.95 11.24
N LYS A 83 -14.45 23.67 12.34
CA LYS A 83 -13.33 24.57 12.54
C LYS A 83 -12.45 24.11 13.71
N GLY A 84 -11.16 24.02 13.46
CA GLY A 84 -10.17 23.69 14.47
C GLY A 84 -9.96 22.19 14.67
N GLU A 85 -9.05 21.86 15.57
CA GLU A 85 -8.64 20.49 15.84
C GLU A 85 -9.75 19.68 16.51
N ASN A 86 -10.05 18.51 15.95
CA ASN A 86 -10.90 17.52 16.59
C ASN A 86 -10.03 16.41 17.19
N LEU A 87 -10.26 16.08 18.46
CA LEU A 87 -9.49 15.08 19.18
C LEU A 87 -10.14 13.69 19.17
N GLY A 88 -11.37 13.58 18.66
CA GLY A 88 -12.06 12.31 18.51
C GLY A 88 -11.63 11.53 17.31
N ASP A 89 -12.09 10.29 17.24
CA ASP A 89 -11.76 9.32 16.19
C ASP A 89 -12.96 9.10 15.26
N ILE A 90 -12.71 8.53 14.10
CA ILE A 90 -13.75 8.09 13.17
C ILE A 90 -13.42 6.68 12.62
N SER A 91 -14.47 5.90 12.43
CA SER A 91 -14.45 4.62 11.73
C SER A 91 -15.44 4.70 10.57
N VAL A 92 -14.96 4.46 9.34
CA VAL A 92 -15.75 4.58 8.11
C VAL A 92 -16.05 3.19 7.58
N GLY A 93 -17.31 2.79 7.67
CA GLY A 93 -17.75 1.44 7.28
C GLY A 93 -18.46 1.38 5.93
N ASP A 94 -18.99 2.49 5.43
CA ASP A 94 -19.69 2.52 4.14
C ASP A 94 -19.75 3.96 3.59
N GLY A 95 -19.96 4.08 2.28
CA GLY A 95 -20.11 5.36 1.60
C GLY A 95 -18.84 6.20 1.60
N VAL A 96 -19.00 7.51 1.68
CA VAL A 96 -17.90 8.47 1.54
C VAL A 96 -17.80 9.37 2.75
N VAL A 97 -16.59 9.57 3.23
CA VAL A 97 -16.25 10.65 4.16
C VAL A 97 -15.26 11.58 3.47
N VAL A 98 -15.60 12.85 3.39
CA VAL A 98 -14.72 13.89 2.87
C VAL A 98 -14.13 14.65 4.06
N LEU A 99 -12.82 14.71 4.16
CA LEU A 99 -12.13 15.42 5.23
C LEU A 99 -11.71 16.80 4.74
N ASN A 100 -12.40 17.82 5.24
CA ASN A 100 -12.16 19.23 4.92
C ASN A 100 -12.32 20.12 6.16
N GLN A 101 -11.75 19.69 7.27
CA GLN A 101 -11.75 20.49 8.49
C GLN A 101 -11.01 21.80 8.26
N GLN A 102 -11.59 22.90 8.76
CA GLN A 102 -11.06 24.23 8.56
C GLN A 102 -10.11 24.60 9.70
N ALA A 103 -9.12 25.41 9.39
CA ALA A 103 -8.13 25.88 10.37
C ALA A 103 -8.75 26.88 11.37
N ASP A 104 -8.36 26.75 12.61
CA ASP A 104 -8.60 27.78 13.64
C ASP A 104 -7.55 28.90 13.55
N GLU A 105 -7.58 29.80 14.52
CA GLU A 105 -6.67 30.96 14.58
C GLU A 105 -5.20 30.55 14.75
N LYS A 106 -4.95 29.31 15.24
CA LYS A 106 -3.61 28.74 15.39
C LYS A 106 -3.20 27.90 14.18
N GLY A 107 -4.03 27.85 13.13
CA GLY A 107 -3.77 27.05 11.94
C GLY A 107 -4.07 25.55 12.12
N LYS A 108 -4.69 25.13 13.20
CA LYS A 108 -4.99 23.73 13.46
C LYS A 108 -6.27 23.31 12.74
N LYS A 109 -6.20 22.23 11.98
CA LYS A 109 -7.30 21.73 11.16
C LYS A 109 -7.40 20.20 11.13
N GLN A 110 -6.88 19.52 12.15
CA GLN A 110 -7.05 18.07 12.24
C GLN A 110 -8.52 17.68 12.31
N ALA A 111 -8.98 16.87 11.36
CA ALA A 111 -10.36 16.41 11.33
C ALA A 111 -10.62 15.32 12.40
N PHE A 112 -9.69 14.37 12.55
CA PHE A 112 -9.75 13.30 13.53
C PHE A 112 -8.36 12.94 14.03
N ASN A 113 -8.30 12.46 15.27
CA ASN A 113 -7.07 11.92 15.83
C ASN A 113 -6.71 10.56 15.22
N GLN A 114 -7.71 9.69 15.01
CA GLN A 114 -7.54 8.41 14.32
C GLN A 114 -8.61 8.24 13.25
N LEU A 115 -8.21 7.62 12.15
CA LEU A 115 -9.08 7.31 11.03
C LEU A 115 -9.01 5.82 10.73
N GLY A 116 -10.13 5.12 10.92
CA GLY A 116 -10.30 3.73 10.50
C GLY A 116 -11.10 3.65 9.22
N ILE A 117 -10.54 3.01 8.20
CA ILE A 117 -11.23 2.69 6.94
C ILE A 117 -11.45 1.18 6.98
N VAL A 118 -12.67 0.76 7.36
CA VAL A 118 -12.87 -0.58 7.91
C VAL A 118 -13.69 -1.51 7.02
N SER A 119 -14.01 -1.08 5.80
CA SER A 119 -14.77 -1.90 4.86
C SER A 119 -14.38 -1.57 3.43
N GLY A 120 -14.38 -2.57 2.55
CA GLY A 120 -14.14 -2.38 1.12
C GLY A 120 -15.15 -1.48 0.41
N ARG A 121 -16.28 -1.18 1.06
CA ARG A 121 -17.33 -0.29 0.54
C ARG A 121 -17.13 1.17 0.92
N SER A 122 -16.14 1.49 1.73
CA SER A 122 -15.91 2.84 2.23
C SER A 122 -14.81 3.56 1.45
N THR A 123 -14.99 4.87 1.31
CA THR A 123 -14.00 5.78 0.73
C THR A 123 -13.82 6.97 1.63
N VAL A 124 -12.57 7.33 1.89
CA VAL A 124 -12.22 8.60 2.56
C VAL A 124 -11.45 9.44 1.56
N LYS A 125 -11.93 10.67 1.35
CA LYS A 125 -11.34 11.64 0.42
C LYS A 125 -10.76 12.81 1.20
N LEU A 126 -9.52 13.17 0.89
CA LEU A 126 -8.86 14.35 1.46
C LEU A 126 -9.15 15.58 0.61
N GLU A 127 -9.76 16.61 1.20
CA GLU A 127 -9.93 17.92 0.55
C GLU A 127 -8.91 18.95 1.04
N SER A 128 -8.21 18.68 2.10
CA SER A 128 -7.21 19.57 2.67
C SER A 128 -6.06 18.78 3.28
N ASP A 129 -4.92 19.42 3.45
CA ASP A 129 -3.78 18.87 4.17
C ASP A 129 -4.06 18.80 5.69
N ASP A 130 -3.22 18.05 6.39
CA ASP A 130 -3.18 17.99 7.86
C ASP A 130 -4.50 17.56 8.52
N GLN A 131 -5.28 16.77 7.83
CA GLN A 131 -6.59 16.30 8.31
C GLN A 131 -6.47 15.17 9.33
N VAL A 132 -5.44 14.37 9.21
CA VAL A 132 -5.14 13.25 10.11
C VAL A 132 -3.66 12.94 10.05
N ASN A 133 -3.06 12.57 11.18
CA ASN A 133 -1.71 12.03 11.17
C ASN A 133 -1.71 10.72 10.37
N PRO A 134 -0.91 10.60 9.30
CA PRO A 134 -0.91 9.38 8.49
C PRO A 134 -0.64 8.10 9.28
N ASN A 135 0.16 8.17 10.34
CA ASN A 135 0.45 7.01 11.19
C ASN A 135 -0.75 6.58 12.05
N ASN A 136 -1.79 7.38 12.10
CA ASN A 136 -3.06 7.09 12.76
C ASN A 136 -4.17 6.70 11.78
N ILE A 137 -3.83 6.46 10.52
CA ILE A 137 -4.73 5.88 9.55
C ILE A 137 -4.62 4.35 9.63
N TYR A 138 -5.75 3.69 9.77
CA TYR A 138 -5.83 2.25 9.87
C TYR A 138 -6.79 1.69 8.84
N PHE A 139 -6.30 0.74 8.02
CA PHE A 139 -7.14 -0.04 7.12
C PHE A 139 -7.53 -1.34 7.82
N GLY A 140 -8.81 -1.49 8.10
CA GLY A 140 -9.33 -2.67 8.79
C GLY A 140 -9.49 -3.87 7.87
N PHE A 141 -10.24 -4.84 8.36
CA PHE A 141 -10.52 -6.06 7.61
C PHE A 141 -11.27 -5.74 6.31
N ARG A 142 -10.74 -6.24 5.18
CA ARG A 142 -11.18 -5.96 3.81
C ARG A 142 -11.00 -4.51 3.37
N GLY A 143 -10.29 -3.72 4.15
CA GLY A 143 -9.77 -2.43 3.76
C GLY A 143 -10.80 -1.36 3.51
N GLY A 144 -10.64 -0.67 2.43
CA GLY A 144 -11.39 0.49 1.96
C GLY A 144 -10.48 1.37 1.13
N ARG A 145 -11.02 2.45 0.60
CA ARG A 145 -10.27 3.34 -0.30
C ARG A 145 -9.93 4.65 0.40
N LEU A 146 -8.65 5.01 0.35
CA LEU A 146 -8.16 6.35 0.70
C LEU A 146 -7.84 7.09 -0.59
N ASP A 147 -8.63 8.12 -0.89
CA ASP A 147 -8.38 9.03 -2.02
C ASP A 147 -7.59 10.23 -1.54
N LEU A 148 -6.35 10.31 -1.97
CA LEU A 148 -5.44 11.40 -1.61
C LEU A 148 -5.83 12.74 -2.24
N ASN A 149 -6.56 12.68 -3.34
CA ASN A 149 -7.11 13.87 -4.02
C ASN A 149 -6.10 15.00 -4.22
N GLY A 150 -4.91 14.65 -4.70
CA GLY A 150 -3.85 15.61 -4.96
C GLY A 150 -3.02 16.00 -3.71
N HIS A 151 -3.35 15.47 -2.55
CA HIS A 151 -2.57 15.68 -1.33
C HIS A 151 -1.55 14.57 -1.15
N SER A 152 -0.46 14.85 -0.45
CA SER A 152 0.61 13.89 -0.20
C SER A 152 0.68 13.54 1.28
N LEU A 153 1.02 12.29 1.58
CA LEU A 153 1.14 11.79 2.94
C LEU A 153 2.51 11.18 3.17
N THR A 154 3.03 11.37 4.37
CA THR A 154 4.25 10.72 4.84
C THR A 154 3.89 9.75 5.95
N PHE A 155 4.16 8.47 5.71
CA PHE A 155 3.96 7.40 6.68
C PHE A 155 5.29 6.98 7.26
N ASN A 156 5.33 6.75 8.56
CA ASN A 156 6.38 5.93 9.13
C ASN A 156 6.15 4.48 8.74
N ARG A 157 4.90 4.01 8.90
CA ARG A 157 4.41 2.74 8.36
C ARG A 157 2.92 2.83 8.03
N ILE A 158 2.47 2.05 7.06
CA ILE A 158 1.06 1.94 6.73
C ILE A 158 0.45 0.82 7.59
N GLN A 159 -0.65 1.12 8.27
CA GLN A 159 -1.36 0.16 9.12
C GLN A 159 -2.52 -0.46 8.34
N ASN A 160 -2.43 -1.74 8.06
CA ASN A 160 -3.46 -2.46 7.33
C ASN A 160 -3.52 -3.93 7.76
N THR A 161 -4.69 -4.55 7.60
CA THR A 161 -4.94 -5.93 8.03
C THR A 161 -4.78 -6.92 6.88
N ASP A 162 -5.35 -6.63 5.71
CA ASP A 162 -5.34 -7.55 4.58
C ASP A 162 -5.28 -6.82 3.22
N GLU A 163 -5.60 -7.54 2.13
CA GLU A 163 -5.46 -7.05 0.77
C GLU A 163 -6.58 -6.12 0.27
N GLY A 164 -7.60 -5.84 1.09
CA GLY A 164 -8.76 -5.04 0.65
C GLY A 164 -8.50 -3.54 0.54
N ALA A 165 -7.43 -3.04 1.16
CA ALA A 165 -7.11 -1.62 1.19
C ALA A 165 -6.67 -1.08 -0.18
N GLN A 166 -7.03 0.17 -0.46
CA GLN A 166 -6.59 0.88 -1.66
C GLN A 166 -6.17 2.30 -1.30
N ILE A 167 -5.05 2.74 -1.87
CA ILE A 167 -4.60 4.13 -1.82
C ILE A 167 -4.57 4.64 -3.25
N VAL A 168 -5.34 5.69 -3.54
CA VAL A 168 -5.54 6.21 -4.88
C VAL A 168 -5.40 7.73 -4.91
N ASN A 169 -5.26 8.29 -6.10
CA ASN A 169 -5.42 9.71 -6.35
C ASN A 169 -6.42 9.89 -7.49
N HIS A 170 -7.61 10.40 -7.18
CA HIS A 170 -8.63 10.67 -8.19
C HIS A 170 -8.54 12.09 -8.75
N ASN A 171 -7.65 12.95 -8.25
CA ASN A 171 -7.51 14.31 -8.73
C ASN A 171 -6.89 14.32 -10.13
N LYS A 172 -7.53 15.04 -11.05
CA LYS A 172 -7.08 15.12 -12.45
C LYS A 172 -5.94 16.13 -12.65
N ASP A 173 -5.80 17.09 -11.74
CA ASP A 173 -4.92 18.23 -11.91
C ASP A 173 -3.73 18.24 -10.95
N ALA A 174 -3.84 17.59 -9.81
CA ALA A 174 -2.82 17.59 -8.78
C ALA A 174 -2.23 16.19 -8.56
N GLU A 175 -0.93 16.13 -8.39
CA GLU A 175 -0.18 14.92 -8.08
C GLU A 175 -0.22 14.60 -6.59
N SER A 176 -0.13 13.32 -6.26
CA SER A 176 0.04 12.85 -4.90
C SER A 176 1.29 11.97 -4.78
N THR A 177 1.95 12.07 -3.65
CA THR A 177 3.07 11.20 -3.29
C THR A 177 2.82 10.56 -1.93
N VAL A 178 3.01 9.26 -1.88
CA VAL A 178 3.06 8.49 -0.64
C VAL A 178 4.53 8.29 -0.29
N LYS A 179 4.99 8.96 0.75
CA LYS A 179 6.35 8.82 1.25
C LYS A 179 6.36 7.84 2.42
N ILE A 180 7.28 6.87 2.39
CA ILE A 180 7.45 5.87 3.44
C ILE A 180 8.83 6.03 4.05
N LEU A 181 8.89 6.28 5.35
CA LEU A 181 10.15 6.41 6.09
C LEU A 181 10.61 5.10 6.71
N GLY A 182 9.67 4.19 6.98
CA GLY A 182 9.93 2.95 7.69
C GLY A 182 10.28 3.20 9.17
N ASN A 183 10.26 2.14 9.96
CA ASN A 183 10.66 2.22 11.35
C ASN A 183 12.19 2.15 11.49
N ALA A 184 12.70 2.99 12.38
CA ALA A 184 14.13 3.19 12.55
C ALA A 184 14.87 2.01 13.19
N GLN A 185 14.22 1.26 14.07
CA GLN A 185 14.86 0.18 14.83
C GLN A 185 13.86 -0.90 15.22
N ILE A 186 14.34 -2.13 15.34
CA ILE A 186 13.64 -3.17 16.08
C ILE A 186 14.09 -3.06 17.53
N ALA A 187 13.22 -2.60 18.40
CA ALA A 187 13.45 -2.69 19.83
C ALA A 187 12.88 -4.00 20.39
N ASP A 188 11.78 -4.45 19.85
CA ASP A 188 11.10 -5.69 20.24
C ASP A 188 10.34 -6.26 19.04
N GLU A 189 10.69 -7.47 18.61
CA GLU A 189 10.00 -8.16 17.51
C GLU A 189 8.52 -8.41 17.80
N LYS A 190 8.13 -8.42 19.07
CA LYS A 190 6.72 -8.55 19.48
C LYS A 190 5.96 -7.25 19.38
N ASN A 191 6.64 -6.13 19.34
CA ASN A 191 6.03 -4.82 19.19
C ASN A 191 6.01 -4.42 17.72
N ILE A 192 4.89 -4.64 17.08
CA ILE A 192 4.68 -4.39 15.65
C ILE A 192 5.00 -2.94 15.25
N ASN A 193 4.78 -1.97 16.15
CA ASN A 193 5.06 -0.56 15.87
C ASN A 193 6.55 -0.23 15.84
N GLN A 194 7.39 -1.13 16.32
CA GLN A 194 8.84 -1.00 16.34
C GLN A 194 9.54 -1.96 15.38
N SER A 195 8.79 -2.72 14.61
CA SER A 195 9.35 -3.62 13.59
C SER A 195 10.06 -2.82 12.49
N LYS A 196 11.18 -3.36 11.98
CA LYS A 196 11.89 -2.81 10.80
C LYS A 196 11.08 -2.95 9.52
N ALA A 197 10.10 -3.84 9.51
CA ALA A 197 9.28 -4.09 8.35
C ALA A 197 8.03 -3.21 8.38
N THR A 198 7.70 -2.67 7.24
CA THR A 198 6.37 -2.15 6.95
C THR A 198 5.86 -2.83 5.69
N ALA A 199 4.56 -2.99 5.57
CA ALA A 199 3.98 -3.63 4.42
C ALA A 199 2.64 -3.02 4.06
N PHE A 200 2.34 -3.01 2.77
CA PHE A 200 1.02 -2.70 2.28
C PHE A 200 0.49 -3.87 1.43
N ASN A 201 -0.59 -4.48 1.89
CA ASN A 201 -1.18 -5.66 1.25
C ASN A 201 -2.26 -5.30 0.24
N GLY A 202 -2.67 -4.06 0.19
CA GLY A 202 -3.67 -3.55 -0.73
C GLY A 202 -3.05 -3.03 -2.03
N TRP A 203 -3.90 -2.39 -2.82
CA TRP A 203 -3.51 -1.78 -4.10
C TRP A 203 -3.11 -0.32 -3.91
N VAL A 204 -2.10 0.10 -4.66
CA VAL A 204 -1.74 1.51 -4.83
C VAL A 204 -2.03 1.90 -6.28
N GLY A 205 -2.82 2.96 -6.45
CA GLY A 205 -3.37 3.35 -7.75
C GLY A 205 -4.75 2.75 -8.00
N GLU A 206 -5.56 3.44 -8.81
CA GLU A 206 -6.93 3.05 -9.08
C GLU A 206 -6.98 1.92 -10.10
N THR A 207 -7.72 0.86 -9.78
CA THR A 207 -7.91 -0.29 -10.66
C THR A 207 -9.26 -0.30 -11.35
N ASN A 208 -10.21 0.51 -10.89
CA ASN A 208 -11.53 0.62 -11.50
C ASN A 208 -11.46 1.56 -12.71
N ALA A 209 -11.67 1.02 -13.90
CA ALA A 209 -11.60 1.77 -15.16
C ALA A 209 -12.65 2.90 -15.26
N ALA A 210 -13.72 2.85 -14.48
CA ALA A 210 -14.74 3.91 -14.44
C ALA A 210 -14.28 5.13 -13.63
N LEU A 211 -13.21 5.03 -12.87
CA LEU A 211 -12.69 6.10 -12.03
C LEU A 211 -11.36 6.63 -12.58
N HIS A 212 -11.07 7.90 -12.30
CA HIS A 212 -9.84 8.51 -12.77
C HIS A 212 -8.64 8.02 -11.94
N ASN A 213 -7.61 7.51 -12.62
CA ASN A 213 -6.34 7.16 -12.01
C ASN A 213 -5.37 8.33 -12.20
N GLY A 214 -5.33 9.25 -11.25
CA GLY A 214 -4.47 10.43 -11.26
C GLY A 214 -3.00 10.09 -10.99
N ARG A 215 -2.15 11.09 -11.07
CA ARG A 215 -0.72 10.91 -10.82
C ARG A 215 -0.47 10.60 -9.35
N LEU A 216 0.18 9.47 -9.11
CA LEU A 216 0.50 8.98 -7.77
C LEU A 216 1.87 8.30 -7.81
N SER A 217 2.73 8.72 -6.91
CA SER A 217 4.07 8.16 -6.76
C SER A 217 4.29 7.64 -5.35
N ILE A 218 5.17 6.66 -5.22
CA ILE A 218 5.66 6.14 -3.94
C ILE A 218 7.13 6.54 -3.81
N ASP A 219 7.49 7.09 -2.66
CA ASP A 219 8.84 7.50 -2.34
C ASP A 219 9.29 6.80 -1.06
N TYR A 220 10.11 5.76 -1.20
CA TYR A 220 10.62 5.00 -0.07
C TYR A 220 11.99 5.53 0.35
N GLN A 221 12.01 6.23 1.48
CA GLN A 221 13.20 6.85 2.05
C GLN A 221 13.39 6.41 3.50
N PRO A 222 13.73 5.14 3.75
CA PRO A 222 13.94 4.70 5.11
C PRO A 222 15.18 5.34 5.71
N THR A 223 15.14 5.56 7.03
CA THR A 223 16.24 6.13 7.79
C THR A 223 17.34 5.11 8.13
N HIS A 224 17.04 3.81 7.95
CA HIS A 224 17.95 2.72 8.23
C HIS A 224 18.06 1.77 7.06
N ALA A 225 19.28 1.32 6.78
CA ALA A 225 19.58 0.41 5.67
C ALA A 225 18.92 -0.97 5.82
N ASP A 226 18.57 -1.38 7.02
CA ASP A 226 17.93 -2.66 7.30
C ASP A 226 16.39 -2.59 7.33
N SER A 227 15.83 -1.43 7.02
CA SER A 227 14.38 -1.27 6.84
C SER A 227 13.88 -2.09 5.65
N VAL A 228 12.67 -2.62 5.75
CA VAL A 228 12.02 -3.36 4.67
C VAL A 228 10.62 -2.83 4.43
N PHE A 229 10.29 -2.57 3.17
CA PHE A 229 8.94 -2.25 2.74
C PHE A 229 8.45 -3.32 1.77
N LEU A 230 7.39 -4.01 2.14
CA LEU A 230 6.76 -5.06 1.36
C LEU A 230 5.49 -4.52 0.70
N LEU A 231 5.41 -4.60 -0.63
CA LEU A 231 4.20 -4.37 -1.41
C LEU A 231 3.72 -5.73 -1.93
N SER A 232 2.56 -6.16 -1.46
CA SER A 232 2.02 -7.49 -1.78
C SER A 232 0.61 -7.49 -2.36
N GLY A 233 0.05 -6.31 -2.62
CA GLY A 233 -1.33 -6.19 -3.13
C GLY A 233 -1.42 -5.77 -4.58
N GLY A 234 -0.35 -5.28 -5.17
CA GLY A 234 -0.34 -4.76 -6.52
C GLY A 234 -0.21 -3.24 -6.59
N ALA A 235 0.09 -2.73 -7.77
CA ALA A 235 0.16 -1.31 -8.05
C ALA A 235 -0.25 -1.00 -9.48
N ASN A 236 -0.94 0.12 -9.65
CA ASN A 236 -1.28 0.70 -10.96
C ASN A 236 -1.05 2.20 -10.91
N LEU A 237 0.21 2.62 -11.06
CA LEU A 237 0.62 4.00 -10.86
C LEU A 237 0.83 4.73 -12.17
N ASN A 238 0.21 5.90 -12.28
CA ASN A 238 0.67 6.96 -13.16
C ASN A 238 1.66 7.82 -12.39
N GLY A 239 2.87 7.34 -12.24
CA GLY A 239 3.91 7.97 -11.43
C GLY A 239 5.06 7.02 -11.21
N ASN A 240 5.92 7.37 -10.29
CA ASN A 240 7.17 6.65 -10.06
C ASN A 240 7.18 5.96 -8.70
N ILE A 241 7.99 4.91 -8.60
CA ILE A 241 8.40 4.34 -7.33
C ILE A 241 9.89 4.63 -7.18
N THR A 242 10.25 5.40 -6.15
CA THR A 242 11.63 5.80 -5.89
C THR A 242 12.09 5.20 -4.57
N GLN A 243 13.30 4.65 -4.56
CA GLN A 243 13.93 4.08 -3.36
C GLN A 243 15.31 4.67 -3.16
N GLU A 244 15.58 5.13 -1.93
CA GLU A 244 16.90 5.70 -1.59
C GLU A 244 17.75 4.77 -0.74
N ASN A 245 17.14 3.83 -0.02
CA ASN A 245 17.82 2.94 0.92
C ASN A 245 16.93 1.75 1.29
N GLY A 246 17.41 0.85 2.14
CA GLY A 246 16.62 -0.26 2.66
C GLY A 246 16.34 -1.36 1.64
N ALA A 247 15.30 -2.14 1.88
CA ALA A 247 14.83 -3.17 0.99
C ALA A 247 13.36 -2.93 0.61
N LEU A 248 13.09 -2.90 -0.68
CA LEU A 248 11.76 -2.79 -1.25
C LEU A 248 11.42 -4.11 -1.93
N VAL A 249 10.32 -4.75 -1.53
CA VAL A 249 9.95 -6.07 -2.01
C VAL A 249 8.56 -6.02 -2.64
N PHE A 250 8.48 -6.51 -3.87
CA PHE A 250 7.24 -6.73 -4.60
C PHE A 250 6.92 -8.21 -4.61
N SER A 251 5.72 -8.59 -4.18
CA SER A 251 5.33 -10.00 -4.15
C SER A 251 3.83 -10.18 -4.29
N GLY A 252 3.39 -11.39 -4.65
CA GLY A 252 2.07 -11.86 -4.32
C GLY A 252 2.02 -12.24 -2.83
N ARG A 253 0.87 -12.67 -2.38
CA ARG A 253 0.69 -13.13 -1.00
C ARG A 253 -0.35 -14.24 -0.94
N PRO A 254 -0.37 -15.03 0.13
CA PRO A 254 -1.45 -15.99 0.35
C PRO A 254 -2.80 -15.30 0.40
N THR A 255 -3.82 -15.98 -0.09
CA THR A 255 -5.22 -15.57 0.14
C THR A 255 -5.52 -15.52 1.63
N PRO A 256 -6.59 -14.84 2.08
CA PRO A 256 -6.97 -14.86 3.48
C PRO A 256 -7.16 -16.27 4.05
N HIS A 257 -7.61 -17.21 3.21
CA HIS A 257 -7.72 -18.63 3.57
C HIS A 257 -6.36 -19.24 3.91
N ALA A 258 -5.41 -19.16 2.98
CA ALA A 258 -4.05 -19.66 3.19
C ALA A 258 -3.36 -18.96 4.35
N TYR A 259 -3.53 -17.66 4.41
CA TYR A 259 -2.96 -16.81 5.43
C TYR A 259 -3.33 -17.25 6.85
N ASN A 260 -4.59 -17.64 7.03
CA ASN A 260 -5.07 -18.13 8.31
C ASN A 260 -4.40 -19.43 8.74
N HIS A 261 -3.93 -20.23 7.78
CA HIS A 261 -3.28 -21.52 8.03
C HIS A 261 -1.78 -21.41 8.28
N LEU A 262 -1.15 -20.32 7.86
CA LEU A 262 0.30 -20.16 7.98
C LEU A 262 0.78 -20.15 9.43
N ASN A 263 0.09 -19.42 10.31
CA ASN A 263 0.47 -19.27 11.71
C ASN A 263 -0.68 -19.48 12.70
N LYS A 264 -1.86 -19.75 12.21
CA LYS A 264 -3.05 -19.97 13.04
C LYS A 264 -3.79 -21.22 12.56
N PRO A 265 -3.18 -22.40 12.71
CA PRO A 265 -3.73 -23.62 12.14
C PRO A 265 -5.09 -24.03 12.74
N ALA A 266 -5.45 -23.49 13.88
CA ALA A 266 -6.68 -23.82 14.60
C ALA A 266 -7.70 -22.69 14.55
N LEU A 267 -7.79 -21.94 13.46
CA LEU A 267 -8.81 -20.90 13.33
C LEU A 267 -10.22 -21.48 13.30
N ILE A 268 -11.18 -20.67 13.78
CA ILE A 268 -12.59 -21.05 13.85
C ILE A 268 -13.07 -21.51 12.47
N GLY A 269 -13.68 -22.71 12.43
CA GLY A 269 -14.23 -23.32 11.23
C GLY A 269 -13.17 -23.90 10.27
N ARG A 270 -11.88 -23.95 10.68
CA ARG A 270 -10.81 -24.53 9.87
C ARG A 270 -10.11 -25.65 10.61
N PRO A 271 -9.91 -26.81 9.97
CA PRO A 271 -9.13 -27.90 10.58
C PRO A 271 -7.69 -27.49 10.81
N GLN A 272 -7.15 -27.93 11.93
CA GLN A 272 -5.73 -27.75 12.19
C GLN A 272 -4.91 -28.59 11.20
N GLY A 273 -3.86 -27.97 10.64
CA GLY A 273 -2.96 -28.65 9.72
C GLY A 273 -3.47 -28.72 8.28
N GLU A 274 -4.48 -27.93 7.92
CA GLU A 274 -4.87 -27.79 6.52
C GLU A 274 -3.73 -27.21 5.71
N VAL A 275 -3.37 -27.89 4.62
CA VAL A 275 -2.21 -27.52 3.80
C VAL A 275 -2.55 -26.37 2.87
N VAL A 276 -1.64 -25.39 2.79
CA VAL A 276 -1.74 -24.31 1.81
C VAL A 276 -1.48 -24.89 0.42
N GLN A 277 -2.41 -24.62 -0.50
CA GLN A 277 -2.33 -25.06 -1.89
C GLN A 277 -1.80 -23.95 -2.79
N ASP A 278 -1.40 -24.29 -4.02
CA ASP A 278 -0.90 -23.30 -4.98
C ASP A 278 -1.94 -22.26 -5.34
N ASP A 279 -3.22 -22.61 -5.42
CA ASP A 279 -4.34 -21.70 -5.70
C ASP A 279 -4.71 -20.80 -4.51
N ASP A 280 -4.15 -21.06 -3.34
CA ASP A 280 -4.25 -20.16 -2.18
C ASP A 280 -3.38 -18.92 -2.32
N TRP A 281 -2.51 -18.86 -3.31
CA TRP A 281 -1.67 -17.70 -3.58
C TRP A 281 -2.30 -16.82 -4.66
N LEU A 282 -2.30 -15.52 -4.41
CA LEU A 282 -2.74 -14.54 -5.40
C LEU A 282 -1.54 -13.98 -6.15
N ASN A 283 -1.61 -14.09 -7.48
CA ASN A 283 -0.67 -13.40 -8.36
C ASN A 283 -1.01 -11.92 -8.40
N ARG A 284 0.04 -11.09 -8.40
CA ARG A 284 -0.11 -9.64 -8.44
C ARG A 284 0.62 -9.04 -9.62
N THR A 285 0.13 -7.89 -10.04
CA THR A 285 0.78 -7.05 -11.05
C THR A 285 1.19 -5.73 -10.43
N PHE A 286 2.33 -5.21 -10.87
CA PHE A 286 2.84 -3.91 -10.43
C PHE A 286 3.18 -3.09 -11.66
N LYS A 287 2.64 -1.88 -11.72
CA LYS A 287 2.90 -0.94 -12.81
C LYS A 287 3.24 0.43 -12.24
N ALA A 288 4.32 1.00 -12.75
CA ALA A 288 4.70 2.39 -12.55
C ALA A 288 5.31 2.91 -13.86
N ASP A 289 5.43 4.23 -14.00
CA ASP A 289 6.15 4.79 -15.14
C ASP A 289 7.64 4.46 -15.03
N ASN A 290 8.21 4.72 -13.86
CA ASN A 290 9.62 4.43 -13.57
C ASN A 290 9.77 3.85 -12.16
N PHE A 291 10.73 2.95 -12.03
CA PHE A 291 11.27 2.44 -10.77
C PHE A 291 12.68 3.01 -10.64
N ILE A 292 12.86 3.99 -9.76
CA ILE A 292 14.11 4.74 -9.60
C ILE A 292 14.77 4.28 -8.31
N ILE A 293 15.81 3.48 -8.44
CA ILE A 293 16.49 2.85 -7.30
C ILE A 293 17.86 3.48 -7.16
N ASN A 294 17.99 4.42 -6.24
CA ASN A 294 19.22 5.18 -6.00
C ASN A 294 20.08 4.58 -4.88
N GLY A 295 19.57 3.62 -4.18
CA GLY A 295 20.28 2.93 -3.11
C GLY A 295 19.46 1.78 -2.54
N GLY A 296 20.11 0.91 -1.77
CA GLY A 296 19.47 -0.24 -1.17
C GLY A 296 19.19 -1.38 -2.17
N SER A 297 18.24 -2.22 -1.84
CA SER A 297 17.87 -3.39 -2.63
C SER A 297 16.39 -3.39 -2.97
N ALA A 298 16.06 -3.63 -4.23
CA ALA A 298 14.71 -3.92 -4.68
C ALA A 298 14.62 -5.40 -5.08
N VAL A 299 13.54 -6.07 -4.71
CA VAL A 299 13.34 -7.49 -4.99
C VAL A 299 11.96 -7.70 -5.57
N VAL A 300 11.89 -8.29 -6.76
CA VAL A 300 10.64 -8.81 -7.33
C VAL A 300 10.58 -10.29 -6.96
N SER A 301 9.75 -10.61 -6.00
CA SER A 301 9.68 -11.93 -5.36
C SER A 301 8.64 -12.82 -6.07
N ARG A 302 8.05 -13.75 -5.34
CA ARG A 302 7.15 -14.76 -5.87
C ARG A 302 5.77 -14.23 -6.19
N ASN A 303 5.09 -14.91 -7.08
CA ASN A 303 3.68 -14.65 -7.44
C ASN A 303 3.43 -13.22 -7.92
N VAL A 304 4.40 -12.69 -8.63
CA VAL A 304 4.27 -11.48 -9.44
C VAL A 304 4.15 -11.93 -10.88
N SER A 305 2.98 -11.80 -11.47
CA SER A 305 2.77 -12.21 -12.87
C SER A 305 3.39 -11.22 -13.86
N GLU A 306 3.39 -9.95 -13.51
CA GLU A 306 3.94 -8.89 -14.34
C GLU A 306 4.38 -7.70 -13.51
N ILE A 307 5.52 -7.13 -13.87
CA ILE A 307 5.96 -5.83 -13.38
C ILE A 307 6.35 -4.97 -14.58
N SER A 308 5.70 -3.80 -14.72
CA SER A 308 5.82 -2.92 -15.89
C SER A 308 6.31 -1.55 -15.49
N GLY A 309 7.28 -1.04 -16.21
CA GLY A 309 7.88 0.28 -16.04
C GLY A 309 9.37 0.24 -16.28
N ASN A 310 9.96 1.42 -16.42
CA ASN A 310 11.39 1.53 -16.69
C ASN A 310 12.17 1.60 -15.38
N TRP A 311 13.14 0.71 -15.23
CA TRP A 311 13.99 0.66 -14.04
C TRP A 311 15.28 1.43 -14.29
N GLN A 312 15.63 2.28 -13.34
CA GLN A 312 16.83 3.10 -13.37
C GLN A 312 17.58 2.92 -12.05
N LEU A 313 18.68 2.18 -12.09
CA LEU A 313 19.52 1.94 -10.92
C LEU A 313 20.77 2.81 -11.00
N SER A 314 21.15 3.40 -9.88
CA SER A 314 22.34 4.21 -9.74
C SER A 314 23.08 3.91 -8.44
N LYS A 315 24.26 4.48 -8.29
CA LYS A 315 25.14 4.28 -7.14
C LYS A 315 25.42 2.77 -6.94
N ASP A 316 25.23 2.27 -5.75
CA ASP A 316 25.42 0.85 -5.41
C ASP A 316 24.10 0.07 -5.28
N ALA A 317 23.02 0.61 -5.83
CA ALA A 317 21.71 -0.03 -5.79
C ALA A 317 21.73 -1.42 -6.40
N LYS A 318 20.89 -2.28 -5.86
CA LYS A 318 20.72 -3.66 -6.37
C LYS A 318 19.25 -3.93 -6.62
N ALA A 319 18.94 -4.50 -7.78
CA ALA A 319 17.61 -5.03 -8.08
C ALA A 319 17.71 -6.50 -8.42
N THR A 320 16.85 -7.31 -7.81
CA THR A 320 16.74 -8.74 -8.04
C THR A 320 15.36 -9.07 -8.56
N PHE A 321 15.29 -9.71 -9.72
CA PHE A 321 14.06 -10.14 -10.36
C PHE A 321 13.99 -11.67 -10.32
N GLY A 322 12.97 -12.19 -9.66
CA GLY A 322 12.78 -13.62 -9.49
C GLY A 322 13.41 -14.16 -8.20
N VAL A 323 12.99 -15.36 -7.84
CA VAL A 323 13.43 -16.04 -6.60
C VAL A 323 13.99 -17.40 -6.92
N THR A 324 14.95 -17.82 -6.11
CA THR A 324 15.39 -19.21 -5.99
C THR A 324 14.66 -19.87 -4.83
N ASP A 325 14.69 -21.18 -4.74
CA ASP A 325 14.04 -21.94 -3.66
C ASP A 325 14.48 -21.48 -2.27
N LYS A 326 15.73 -21.02 -2.13
CA LYS A 326 16.28 -20.55 -0.85
C LYS A 326 15.73 -19.19 -0.39
N GLN A 327 15.12 -18.43 -1.29
CA GLN A 327 14.57 -17.09 -1.01
C GLN A 327 13.06 -17.11 -0.84
N ALA A 328 12.47 -18.28 -0.94
CA ALA A 328 11.03 -18.44 -1.05
C ALA A 328 10.24 -18.01 0.19
N ASN A 329 10.83 -18.06 1.36
CA ASN A 329 10.17 -17.76 2.64
C ASN A 329 10.27 -16.30 3.07
N PHE A 330 10.77 -15.41 2.21
CA PHE A 330 10.96 -14.00 2.55
C PHE A 330 9.63 -13.34 2.96
N ILE A 331 8.54 -13.62 2.24
CA ILE A 331 7.22 -13.03 2.51
C ILE A 331 6.77 -13.34 3.93
N CYS A 332 6.90 -14.58 4.33
CA CYS A 332 6.50 -15.01 5.67
C CYS A 332 7.27 -14.27 6.77
N ALA A 333 8.57 -14.14 6.60
CA ALA A 333 9.42 -13.47 7.58
C ALA A 333 9.07 -11.99 7.77
N ARG A 334 8.31 -11.40 6.86
CA ARG A 334 7.96 -9.98 6.86
C ARG A 334 6.47 -9.70 7.07
N SER A 335 5.70 -10.70 7.40
CA SER A 335 4.25 -10.58 7.61
C SER A 335 3.86 -10.56 9.09
N ASP A 336 4.80 -10.33 9.99
CA ASP A 336 4.58 -10.33 11.43
C ASP A 336 3.59 -9.27 11.91
N TRP A 337 3.55 -8.11 11.25
CA TRP A 337 2.60 -7.05 11.58
C TRP A 337 1.13 -7.42 11.32
N THR A 338 0.87 -8.50 10.60
CA THR A 338 -0.47 -9.05 10.40
C THR A 338 -0.87 -10.06 11.49
N GLY A 339 -0.03 -10.23 12.50
CA GLY A 339 -0.17 -11.25 13.52
C GLY A 339 0.60 -12.53 13.23
N LEU A 340 1.35 -12.56 12.11
CA LEU A 340 2.26 -13.64 11.74
C LEU A 340 3.67 -13.26 12.14
N THR A 341 4.14 -13.74 13.27
CA THR A 341 5.49 -13.40 13.77
C THR A 341 6.60 -14.14 13.02
N LYS A 342 6.31 -15.34 12.55
CA LYS A 342 7.22 -16.16 11.74
C LYS A 342 6.42 -17.11 10.87
N CYS A 343 6.91 -17.38 9.66
CA CYS A 343 6.55 -18.57 8.94
C CYS A 343 7.45 -19.71 9.42
N ASP A 344 6.85 -20.73 9.97
CA ASP A 344 7.58 -21.95 10.29
C ASP A 344 7.71 -22.78 9.01
N ASN A 345 8.90 -22.76 8.43
CA ASN A 345 9.18 -23.49 7.19
C ASN A 345 8.99 -25.00 7.30
N GLN A 346 8.96 -25.54 8.52
CA GLN A 346 8.73 -26.95 8.74
C GLN A 346 7.25 -27.33 8.64
N THR A 347 6.35 -26.37 8.83
CA THR A 347 4.91 -26.60 8.78
C THR A 347 4.29 -26.29 7.42
N LEU A 348 5.04 -25.66 6.52
CA LEU A 348 4.56 -25.28 5.20
C LEU A 348 5.14 -26.19 4.12
N SER A 349 4.30 -26.62 3.19
CA SER A 349 4.79 -27.37 2.04
C SER A 349 5.64 -26.46 1.15
N ASP A 350 6.55 -27.05 0.39
CA ASP A 350 7.35 -26.32 -0.60
C ASP A 350 6.46 -25.56 -1.59
N LYS A 351 5.27 -26.06 -1.87
CA LYS A 351 4.29 -25.41 -2.73
C LYS A 351 3.83 -24.06 -2.21
N ALA A 352 3.73 -23.89 -0.90
CA ALA A 352 3.32 -22.62 -0.29
C ALA A 352 4.28 -21.47 -0.59
N PHE A 353 5.51 -21.78 -0.96
CA PHE A 353 6.54 -20.80 -1.25
C PHE A 353 6.94 -20.73 -2.72
N ARG A 354 6.36 -21.57 -3.56
CA ARG A 354 6.68 -21.53 -4.98
C ARG A 354 5.97 -20.40 -5.69
N SER A 355 6.68 -19.83 -6.65
CA SER A 355 6.04 -19.04 -7.69
C SER A 355 5.42 -20.00 -8.68
N ILE A 356 4.12 -19.93 -8.90
CA ILE A 356 3.38 -20.80 -9.82
C ILE A 356 3.43 -20.30 -11.27
N GLU A 357 3.86 -19.07 -11.48
CA GLU A 357 3.95 -18.44 -12.80
C GLU A 357 5.28 -17.73 -12.99
N ARG A 358 5.65 -17.60 -14.26
CA ARG A 358 6.80 -16.77 -14.62
C ARG A 358 6.44 -15.30 -14.47
N THR A 359 7.38 -14.51 -14.00
CA THR A 359 7.26 -13.06 -13.88
C THR A 359 7.70 -12.42 -15.20
N LYS A 360 6.79 -11.70 -15.87
CA LYS A 360 7.14 -10.87 -17.02
C LYS A 360 7.61 -9.50 -16.55
N ILE A 361 8.82 -9.14 -16.95
CA ILE A 361 9.42 -7.84 -16.64
C ILE A 361 9.36 -7.01 -17.92
N LYS A 362 8.41 -6.06 -17.95
CA LYS A 362 8.16 -5.20 -19.10
C LYS A 362 8.71 -3.80 -18.86
N GLY A 363 9.35 -3.24 -19.86
CA GLY A 363 10.04 -1.96 -19.76
C GLY A 363 11.56 -2.17 -19.76
N SER A 364 12.30 -1.07 -19.83
CA SER A 364 13.75 -1.13 -19.87
C SER A 364 14.35 -1.28 -18.47
N LEU A 365 15.46 -2.01 -18.36
CA LEU A 365 16.27 -2.09 -17.17
C LEU A 365 17.59 -1.37 -17.44
N SER A 366 17.85 -0.29 -16.71
CA SER A 366 19.09 0.47 -16.84
C SER A 366 19.85 0.49 -15.53
N ALA A 367 21.15 0.25 -15.60
CA ALA A 367 22.03 0.34 -14.44
C ALA A 367 23.26 1.16 -14.79
N SER A 368 23.65 2.03 -13.87
CA SER A 368 24.81 2.89 -13.96
C SER A 368 25.64 2.79 -12.68
N ASP A 369 26.75 3.54 -12.63
CA ASP A 369 27.66 3.52 -11.50
C ASP A 369 28.13 2.10 -11.16
N SER A 370 27.99 1.66 -9.93
CA SER A 370 28.31 0.30 -9.47
C SER A 370 27.06 -0.52 -9.13
N ALA A 371 25.91 -0.15 -9.71
CA ALA A 371 24.66 -0.84 -9.50
C ALA A 371 24.66 -2.26 -10.07
N THR A 372 23.81 -3.12 -9.50
CA THR A 372 23.71 -4.53 -9.88
C THR A 372 22.29 -4.92 -10.22
N LEU A 373 22.12 -5.57 -11.38
CA LEU A 373 20.88 -6.21 -11.80
C LEU A 373 21.08 -7.72 -11.76
N LEU A 374 20.21 -8.40 -11.04
CA LEU A 374 20.17 -9.87 -11.00
C LEU A 374 18.80 -10.35 -11.50
N VAL A 375 18.81 -11.19 -12.53
CA VAL A 375 17.59 -11.81 -13.08
C VAL A 375 17.75 -13.31 -12.97
N GLN A 376 16.82 -13.97 -12.28
CA GLN A 376 16.96 -15.37 -11.94
C GLN A 376 15.62 -16.13 -11.91
N GLY A 377 15.71 -17.44 -12.03
CA GLY A 377 14.58 -18.34 -11.84
C GLY A 377 13.48 -18.13 -12.87
N LEU A 378 12.25 -17.95 -12.43
CA LEU A 378 11.10 -17.79 -13.32
C LEU A 378 10.93 -16.38 -13.90
N ALA A 379 11.97 -15.58 -13.93
CA ALA A 379 11.92 -14.21 -14.47
C ALA A 379 12.17 -14.17 -15.97
N ASP A 380 11.31 -13.45 -16.69
CA ASP A 380 11.44 -13.17 -18.12
C ASP A 380 11.60 -11.68 -18.34
N VAL A 381 12.76 -11.24 -18.80
CA VAL A 381 13.00 -9.86 -19.21
C VAL A 381 12.58 -9.68 -20.66
N VAL A 382 11.51 -8.93 -20.89
CA VAL A 382 10.98 -8.67 -22.22
C VAL A 382 11.57 -7.38 -22.79
N GLY A 383 11.88 -6.41 -21.96
CA GLY A 383 12.46 -5.13 -22.33
C GLY A 383 13.97 -5.18 -22.53
N SER A 384 14.53 -4.05 -22.95
CA SER A 384 15.97 -3.89 -23.13
C SER A 384 16.68 -3.74 -21.79
N VAL A 385 17.91 -4.24 -21.74
CA VAL A 385 18.82 -4.04 -20.61
C VAL A 385 19.99 -3.17 -21.07
N MET A 386 20.24 -2.07 -20.36
CA MET A 386 21.31 -1.13 -20.67
C MET A 386 22.21 -0.94 -19.46
N LEU A 387 23.48 -1.27 -19.63
CA LEU A 387 24.49 -1.16 -18.58
C LEU A 387 25.52 -0.10 -18.93
N SER A 388 25.86 0.73 -17.96
CA SER A 388 26.90 1.74 -18.09
C SER A 388 27.74 1.82 -16.81
N GLY A 389 28.82 2.63 -16.85
CA GLY A 389 29.73 2.77 -15.73
C GLY A 389 30.40 1.45 -15.37
N PHE A 390 30.37 1.09 -14.10
CA PHE A 390 30.87 -0.17 -13.56
C PHE A 390 29.74 -1.11 -13.14
N SER A 391 28.56 -0.94 -13.70
CA SER A 391 27.38 -1.73 -13.35
C SER A 391 27.57 -3.20 -13.76
N ARG A 392 26.78 -4.05 -13.11
CA ARG A 392 26.81 -5.50 -13.31
C ARG A 392 25.43 -6.02 -13.60
N TYR A 393 25.36 -6.98 -14.52
CA TYR A 393 24.16 -7.73 -14.85
C TYR A 393 24.45 -9.22 -14.74
N HIS A 394 23.57 -9.92 -14.04
CA HIS A 394 23.65 -11.37 -13.93
C HIS A 394 22.30 -11.99 -14.30
N LEU A 395 22.29 -12.78 -15.37
CA LEU A 395 21.14 -13.54 -15.84
C LEU A 395 21.43 -15.01 -15.59
N THR A 396 20.62 -15.66 -14.72
CA THR A 396 20.96 -16.99 -14.21
C THR A 396 19.74 -17.82 -13.79
N HIS A 397 19.96 -19.06 -13.41
CA HIS A 397 18.95 -20.00 -12.90
C HIS A 397 17.73 -20.15 -13.81
N ASN A 398 17.98 -20.41 -15.09
CA ASN A 398 16.97 -20.61 -16.14
C ASN A 398 16.13 -19.37 -16.48
N ALA A 399 16.50 -18.19 -16.03
CA ALA A 399 15.85 -16.96 -16.43
C ALA A 399 16.04 -16.68 -17.92
N THR A 400 15.19 -15.85 -18.48
CA THR A 400 15.23 -15.51 -19.91
C THR A 400 15.27 -14.01 -20.12
N GLN A 401 15.96 -13.59 -21.18
CA GLN A 401 15.93 -12.23 -21.70
C GLN A 401 15.65 -12.29 -23.19
N THR A 402 14.58 -11.64 -23.64
CA THR A 402 14.24 -11.51 -25.06
C THR A 402 14.54 -10.13 -25.61
N GLY A 403 14.65 -9.11 -24.79
CA GLY A 403 15.04 -7.78 -25.16
C GLY A 403 16.54 -7.65 -25.44
N MET A 404 16.92 -6.52 -26.03
CA MET A 404 18.29 -6.21 -26.36
C MET A 404 19.15 -6.01 -25.11
N LEU A 405 20.40 -6.45 -25.16
CA LEU A 405 21.41 -6.19 -24.13
C LEU A 405 22.47 -5.24 -24.66
N HIS A 406 22.54 -4.05 -24.05
CA HIS A 406 23.61 -3.08 -24.28
C HIS A 406 24.55 -3.05 -23.09
N VAL A 407 25.84 -3.26 -23.35
CA VAL A 407 26.90 -3.18 -22.34
C VAL A 407 27.88 -2.11 -22.74
N ASN A 408 28.00 -1.07 -21.92
CA ASN A 408 28.85 0.09 -22.21
C ASN A 408 29.87 0.32 -21.09
N ASP A 409 30.83 1.17 -21.34
CA ASP A 409 31.88 1.58 -20.41
C ASP A 409 32.68 0.39 -19.88
N ARG A 410 32.71 0.20 -18.59
CA ARG A 410 33.38 -0.92 -17.90
C ARG A 410 32.39 -1.89 -17.25
N ALA A 411 31.15 -1.88 -17.72
CA ALA A 411 30.12 -2.76 -17.21
C ALA A 411 30.43 -4.23 -17.53
N VAL A 412 29.90 -5.11 -16.70
CA VAL A 412 30.07 -6.57 -16.81
C VAL A 412 28.72 -7.23 -16.88
N ALA A 413 28.47 -8.02 -17.93
CA ALA A 413 27.29 -8.89 -18.01
C ALA A 413 27.72 -10.34 -17.93
N THR A 414 27.04 -11.13 -17.12
CA THR A 414 27.26 -12.58 -16.98
C THR A 414 25.94 -13.30 -17.23
N VAL A 415 25.96 -14.22 -18.19
CA VAL A 415 24.83 -15.09 -18.49
C VAL A 415 25.26 -16.51 -18.13
N ASP A 416 24.66 -17.07 -17.11
CA ASP A 416 25.04 -18.35 -16.56
C ASP A 416 23.80 -19.23 -16.36
N ASN A 417 23.74 -20.33 -17.13
CA ASN A 417 22.63 -21.25 -17.12
C ASN A 417 21.28 -20.53 -17.34
N ALA A 418 21.21 -19.75 -18.41
CA ALA A 418 20.06 -18.90 -18.73
C ALA A 418 19.95 -18.75 -20.26
N THR A 419 18.86 -18.11 -20.70
CA THR A 419 18.60 -17.88 -22.11
C THR A 419 18.69 -16.38 -22.43
N LEU A 420 19.58 -16.04 -23.35
CA LEU A 420 19.74 -14.71 -23.90
C LEU A 420 19.33 -14.75 -25.38
N ALA A 421 18.12 -14.34 -25.68
CA ALA A 421 17.54 -14.41 -27.01
C ALA A 421 17.65 -13.10 -27.82
N GLY A 422 17.81 -11.97 -27.13
CA GLY A 422 17.91 -10.65 -27.76
C GLY A 422 19.31 -10.38 -28.34
N ASP A 423 19.40 -9.34 -29.18
CA ASP A 423 20.65 -8.87 -29.70
C ASP A 423 21.54 -8.28 -28.59
N VAL A 424 22.84 -8.40 -28.78
CA VAL A 424 23.84 -7.92 -27.83
C VAL A 424 24.71 -6.88 -28.49
N TRP A 425 24.84 -5.73 -27.81
CA TRP A 425 25.75 -4.65 -28.25
C TRP A 425 26.76 -4.39 -27.14
N LEU A 426 28.04 -4.54 -27.51
CA LEU A 426 29.16 -4.28 -26.60
C LEU A 426 29.93 -3.08 -27.11
N SER A 427 30.18 -2.12 -26.25
CA SER A 427 31.01 -0.95 -26.56
C SER A 427 31.96 -0.63 -25.41
N ASP A 428 33.07 0.02 -25.73
CA ASP A 428 34.14 0.38 -24.81
C ASP A 428 34.85 -0.85 -24.20
N ILE A 429 35.21 -0.77 -22.92
CA ILE A 429 35.97 -1.82 -22.22
C ILE A 429 34.99 -2.70 -21.41
N THR A 430 34.06 -3.31 -22.11
CA THR A 430 33.03 -4.17 -21.50
C THR A 430 33.48 -5.62 -21.40
N THR A 431 32.79 -6.35 -20.53
CA THR A 431 32.97 -7.80 -20.38
C THR A 431 31.63 -8.50 -20.50
N LEU A 432 31.60 -9.56 -21.29
CA LEU A 432 30.45 -10.46 -21.39
C LEU A 432 30.92 -11.88 -21.11
N ASN A 433 30.42 -12.48 -20.06
CA ASN A 433 30.71 -13.87 -19.69
C ASN A 433 29.51 -14.74 -20.06
N LEU A 434 29.74 -15.78 -20.83
CA LEU A 434 28.72 -16.74 -21.25
C LEU A 434 29.09 -18.12 -20.72
N VAL A 435 28.24 -18.68 -19.86
CA VAL A 435 28.41 -20.00 -19.24
C VAL A 435 27.12 -20.79 -19.40
N ASN A 436 27.15 -21.94 -20.07
CA ASN A 436 25.95 -22.77 -20.30
C ASN A 436 24.75 -21.97 -20.80
N THR A 437 24.97 -21.09 -21.76
CA THR A 437 24.00 -20.12 -22.25
C THR A 437 23.28 -20.66 -23.49
N ARG A 438 22.02 -20.32 -23.58
CA ARG A 438 21.18 -20.62 -24.75
C ARG A 438 20.72 -19.35 -25.46
#